data_9d77d34c9b5fa355e9e05ebb5c47f29a
#
_entry.id   9d77d34c9b5fa355e9e05ebb5c47f29a
#
_cell.length_a   1.000
_cell.length_b   1.000
_cell.length_c   1.000
_cell.angle_alpha   90.00
_cell.angle_beta   90.00
_cell.angle_gamma   90.00
#
_symmetry.space_group_name_H-M   'P 1'
#
loop_
_entity.id
_entity.type
_entity.pdbx_description
1 polymer ?
#
loop_
_entity_poly.entity_id
_entity_poly.type
_entity_poly.pdbx_seq_one_letter_code
_entity_poly.pdbx_strand_id
1 'polypeptide(L)'
;VTITWNNTTTVDDFGSAGHRLPMLIYKIFRFHEWEQLKTTGQTSGAPIDLDDGYIHFSTSSQAQETADKHFAGAENLYVAAIDATKLGTGLKWEVSRGGAEFPHLYGKLNITDVEWCLPLPLVKGRHEFPEKFI
;
A
#
# COMPACT_ATOMS: atom_id res chain seq x y z
N VAL A 1 -7.78 -0.63 -15.70
CA VAL A 1 -8.11 -0.76 -15.16
C VAL A 1 -8.43 -0.83 -15.02
N THR A 2 -8.52 -0.42 -15.09
CA THR A 2 -8.99 -0.45 -14.52
C THR A 2 -9.37 -0.63 -14.29
N ILE A 3 -9.75 -0.36 -14.56
CA ILE A 3 -10.40 -0.54 -14.02
C ILE A 3 -10.85 -1.08 -14.13
N THR A 4 -11.08 -1.12 -14.55
CA THR A 4 -11.78 -1.60 -14.21
C THR A 4 -12.04 -2.22 -14.12
N TRP A 5 -12.49 -2.03 -14.65
CA TRP A 5 -13.01 -2.52 -14.07
C TRP A 5 -13.47 -3.04 -14.28
N ASN A 6 -13.67 -3.17 -14.63
CA ASN A 6 -14.31 -3.56 -14.32
C ASN A 6 -14.60 -3.92 -14.25
N ASN A 7 -14.91 -3.86 -14.74
CA ASN A 7 -15.54 -4.18 -14.33
C ASN A 7 -15.92 -4.59 -14.25
N THR A 8 -16.15 -4.62 -14.71
CA THR A 8 -16.90 -5.01 -14.34
C THR A 8 -17.33 -5.45 -14.08
N THR A 9 -17.70 -5.42 -14.42
CA THR A 9 -18.49 -5.79 -13.82
C THR A 9 -18.92 -6.17 -13.43
N THR A 10 -19.37 -6.13 -13.68
CA THR A 10 -20.15 -6.42 -12.92
C THR A 10 -20.64 -6.67 -12.29
N VAL A 11 -21.17 -6.51 -12.51
CA VAL A 11 -21.86 -6.61 -11.50
C VAL A 11 -22.07 -7.20 -10.89
N ASP A 12 -22.33 -6.92 -10.81
CA ASP A 12 -22.72 -7.17 -9.84
C ASP A 12 -22.74 -7.42 -9.18
N ASP A 13 -22.94 -7.12 -9.37
CA ASP A 13 -23.25 -7.13 -8.48
C ASP A 13 -23.38 -7.01 -7.98
N PHE A 14 -23.87 -6.61 -8.24
CA PHE A 14 -24.34 -6.35 -7.43
C PHE A 14 -24.77 -6.39 -6.88
N GLY A 15 -25.23 -6.33 -7.15
CA GLY A 15 -25.78 -6.27 -6.42
C GLY A 15 -25.77 -6.01 -6.05
N SER A 16 -25.99 -5.77 -6.03
CA SER A 16 -25.86 -5.35 -5.43
C SER A 16 -25.41 -5.17 -5.38
N ALA A 17 -25.57 -5.02 -5.55
CA ALA A 17 -24.95 -4.79 -5.35
C ALA A 17 -24.07 -4.67 -5.53
N GLY A 18 -24.04 -4.61 -5.51
CA GLY A 18 -23.02 -4.50 -5.53
C GLY A 18 -21.68 -4.05 -5.84
N HIS A 19 -21.53 -3.03 -6.43
CA HIS A 19 -20.22 -2.44 -6.67
C HIS A 19 -19.62 -1.87 -5.41
N ARG A 20 -18.34 -2.15 -5.22
CA ARG A 20 -17.57 -1.52 -4.15
C ARG A 20 -16.37 -0.85 -4.79
N LEU A 21 -16.13 0.37 -4.42
CA LEU A 21 -14.91 1.05 -4.82
C LEU A 21 -13.74 0.43 -4.08
N PRO A 22 -12.56 0.31 -4.71
CA PRO A 22 -11.38 -0.18 -4.02
C PRO A 22 -11.06 0.73 -2.83
N MET A 23 -10.68 0.11 -1.72
CA MET A 23 -10.15 0.85 -0.59
C MET A 23 -8.63 0.75 -0.67
N LEU A 24 -7.98 1.82 -1.09
CA LEU A 24 -6.52 1.78 -1.28
C LEU A 24 -5.79 2.08 0.01
N ILE A 25 -4.79 1.25 0.27
CA ILE A 25 -3.79 1.50 1.30
C ILE A 25 -2.44 1.53 0.61
N TYR A 26 -1.43 2.07 1.27
CA TYR A 26 -0.19 2.41 0.61
C TYR A 26 1.01 1.86 1.36
N LYS A 27 1.99 1.39 0.60
CA LYS A 27 3.25 0.90 1.13
C LYS A 27 4.38 1.64 0.45
N ILE A 28 5.30 2.16 1.25
CA ILE A 28 6.51 2.77 0.73
C ILE A 28 7.60 1.70 0.68
N PHE A 29 8.18 1.52 -0.50
CA PHE A 29 9.25 0.55 -0.72
C PHE A 29 10.55 1.28 -1.04
N ARG A 30 11.65 0.74 -0.53
CA ARG A 30 12.96 1.07 -1.08
C ARG A 30 13.11 0.34 -2.40
N PHE A 31 13.97 0.85 -3.27
CA PHE A 31 14.11 0.30 -4.62
C PHE A 31 14.32 -1.21 -4.61
N HIS A 32 15.25 -1.70 -3.78
CA HIS A 32 15.54 -3.13 -3.76
C HIS A 32 14.37 -3.97 -3.24
N GLU A 33 13.56 -3.41 -2.35
CA GLU A 33 12.39 -4.10 -1.83
C GLU A 33 11.33 -4.26 -2.92
N TRP A 34 11.12 -3.19 -3.71
CA TRP A 34 10.18 -3.23 -4.82
C TRP A 34 10.65 -4.21 -5.90
N GLU A 35 11.96 -4.17 -6.23
CA GLU A 35 12.52 -5.10 -7.21
C GLU A 35 12.38 -6.55 -6.76
N GLN A 36 12.57 -6.81 -5.48
CA GLN A 36 12.41 -8.16 -4.94
C GLN A 36 10.97 -8.63 -5.07
N LEU A 37 10.00 -7.77 -4.77
CA LEU A 37 8.59 -8.13 -4.91
C LEU A 37 8.26 -8.47 -6.36
N LYS A 38 8.73 -7.67 -7.30
CA LYS A 38 8.51 -7.95 -8.72
C LYS A 38 9.14 -9.26 -9.17
N THR A 39 10.34 -9.53 -8.68
CA THR A 39 11.10 -10.71 -9.10
C THR A 39 10.54 -12.00 -8.49
N THR A 40 10.22 -11.98 -7.20
CA THR A 40 9.80 -13.19 -6.49
C THR A 40 8.28 -13.36 -6.45
N GLY A 41 7.53 -12.28 -6.70
CA GLY A 41 6.06 -12.33 -6.72
C GLY A 41 5.41 -12.15 -5.37
N GLN A 42 6.16 -12.18 -4.27
CA GLN A 42 5.60 -11.96 -2.95
C GLN A 42 6.66 -11.47 -1.98
N THR A 43 6.22 -10.87 -0.88
CA THR A 43 7.13 -10.38 0.16
C THR A 43 6.50 -10.52 1.53
N SER A 44 7.34 -10.73 2.54
CA SER A 44 6.93 -10.66 3.95
C SER A 44 7.22 -9.29 4.54
N GLY A 45 7.70 -8.36 3.74
CA GLY A 45 7.92 -6.98 4.15
C GLY A 45 9.36 -6.60 4.33
N ALA A 46 9.56 -5.36 4.76
CA ALA A 46 10.86 -4.79 5.07
C ALA A 46 11.37 -5.32 6.42
N PRO A 47 12.63 -5.04 6.78
CA PRO A 47 13.14 -5.52 8.07
C PRO A 47 12.28 -5.17 9.27
N ILE A 48 11.72 -3.94 9.32
CA ILE A 48 10.86 -3.56 10.44
C ILE A 48 9.57 -4.37 10.44
N ASP A 49 9.06 -4.73 9.27
CA ASP A 49 7.86 -5.57 9.17
C ASP A 49 8.14 -6.95 9.73
N LEU A 50 9.30 -7.51 9.40
CA LEU A 50 9.70 -8.82 9.89
C LEU A 50 9.86 -8.82 11.40
N ASP A 51 10.44 -7.74 11.94
CA ASP A 51 10.62 -7.61 13.38
C ASP A 51 9.29 -7.51 14.11
N ASP A 52 8.33 -6.79 13.55
CA ASP A 52 7.05 -6.57 14.20
C ASP A 52 6.05 -7.70 13.94
N GLY A 53 6.30 -8.52 12.92
CA GLY A 53 5.45 -9.67 12.62
C GLY A 53 4.28 -9.37 11.71
N TYR A 54 4.26 -8.21 11.07
CA TYR A 54 3.21 -7.83 10.11
C TYR A 54 3.74 -6.73 9.17
N ILE A 55 3.13 -6.63 7.99
CA ILE A 55 3.52 -5.61 7.03
C ILE A 55 2.77 -4.33 7.33
N HIS A 56 3.50 -3.22 7.42
CA HIS A 56 2.95 -1.90 7.73
C HIS A 56 2.48 -1.20 6.46
N PHE A 57 1.26 -0.67 6.52
CA PHE A 57 0.71 0.16 5.45
C PHE A 57 0.23 1.48 6.03
N SER A 58 -0.14 2.41 5.16
CA SER A 58 -0.70 3.70 5.53
C SER A 58 -1.94 3.98 4.68
N THR A 59 -2.87 4.75 5.23
CA THR A 59 -3.92 5.35 4.40
C THR A 59 -3.31 6.54 3.66
N SER A 60 -4.07 7.12 2.73
CA SER A 60 -3.58 8.29 1.99
C SER A 60 -3.27 9.46 2.92
N SER A 61 -4.09 9.64 3.96
CA SER A 61 -3.86 10.75 4.90
C SER A 61 -2.70 10.51 5.86
N GLN A 62 -2.26 9.26 6.01
CA GLN A 62 -1.15 8.91 6.91
C GLN A 62 0.20 8.83 6.20
N ALA A 63 0.18 8.66 4.88
CA ALA A 63 1.40 8.28 4.16
C ALA A 63 2.49 9.36 4.17
N GLN A 64 2.11 10.64 4.10
CA GLN A 64 3.09 11.71 4.14
C GLN A 64 3.85 11.71 5.47
N GLU A 65 3.13 11.54 6.57
CA GLU A 65 3.77 11.49 7.88
C GLU A 65 4.66 10.26 8.01
N THR A 66 4.24 9.13 7.45
CA THR A 66 5.06 7.92 7.45
C THR A 66 6.37 8.18 6.70
N ALA A 67 6.30 8.82 5.53
CA ALA A 67 7.49 9.17 4.77
C ALA A 67 8.38 10.12 5.55
N ASP A 68 7.79 11.15 6.17
CA ASP A 68 8.55 12.13 6.92
C ASP A 68 9.27 11.51 8.11
N LYS A 69 8.64 10.58 8.81
CA LYS A 69 9.20 10.01 10.03
C LYS A 69 10.16 8.85 9.78
N HIS A 70 9.84 7.98 8.84
CA HIS A 70 10.59 6.74 8.67
C HIS A 70 11.51 6.74 7.46
N PHE A 71 11.34 7.68 6.54
CA PHE A 71 12.11 7.72 5.31
C PHE A 71 12.73 9.08 5.05
N ALA A 72 12.89 9.91 6.10
CA ALA A 72 13.43 11.26 5.93
C ALA A 72 14.75 11.22 5.16
N GLY A 73 14.84 12.00 4.09
CA GLY A 73 16.06 12.10 3.28
C GLY A 73 16.34 10.90 2.39
N ALA A 74 15.51 9.87 2.43
CA ALA A 74 15.76 8.67 1.63
C ALA A 74 15.41 8.91 0.15
N GLU A 75 16.26 8.40 -0.73
CA GLU A 75 16.05 8.48 -2.18
C GLU A 75 15.75 7.10 -2.74
N ASN A 76 15.33 7.08 -4.01
CA ASN A 76 15.00 5.83 -4.69
C ASN A 76 13.90 5.06 -4.00
N LEU A 77 12.86 5.78 -3.59
CA LEU A 77 11.68 5.18 -2.99
C LEU A 77 10.57 5.05 -4.03
N TYR A 78 9.68 4.12 -3.76
CA TYR A 78 8.47 3.89 -4.55
C TYR A 78 7.29 3.82 -3.61
N VAL A 79 6.13 4.27 -4.05
CA VAL A 79 4.89 4.11 -3.31
C VAL A 79 3.96 3.22 -4.11
N ALA A 80 3.45 2.18 -3.46
CA ALA A 80 2.54 1.23 -4.08
C ALA A 80 1.16 1.38 -3.46
N ALA A 81 0.14 1.30 -4.30
CA ALA A 81 -1.26 1.27 -3.86
C ALA A 81 -1.76 -0.16 -3.90
N ILE A 82 -2.35 -0.61 -2.83
CA ILE A 82 -2.88 -1.95 -2.68
C ILE A 82 -4.36 -1.86 -2.34
N ASP A 83 -5.18 -2.66 -3.01
CA ASP A 83 -6.60 -2.73 -2.67
C ASP A 83 -6.77 -3.58 -1.42
N ALA A 84 -7.10 -2.92 -0.31
CA ALA A 84 -7.24 -3.60 0.99
C ALA A 84 -8.29 -4.70 0.95
N THR A 85 -9.30 -4.58 0.08
CA THR A 85 -10.35 -5.59 0.00
C THR A 85 -9.86 -6.92 -0.51
N LYS A 86 -8.70 -6.95 -1.17
CA LYS A 86 -8.11 -8.20 -1.68
C LYS A 86 -7.30 -8.94 -0.65
N LEU A 87 -7.00 -8.32 0.48
CA LEU A 87 -6.07 -8.89 1.45
C LEU A 87 -6.73 -9.84 2.45
N GLY A 88 -8.05 -9.84 2.52
CA GLY A 88 -8.80 -10.79 3.35
C GLY A 88 -8.63 -10.55 4.84
N THR A 89 -8.76 -11.64 5.60
CA THR A 89 -8.80 -11.57 7.07
C THR A 89 -7.43 -11.30 7.69
N GLY A 90 -6.36 -11.43 6.92
CA GLY A 90 -5.02 -11.12 7.42
C GLY A 90 -4.78 -9.64 7.63
N LEU A 91 -5.60 -8.79 7.00
CA LEU A 91 -5.47 -7.34 7.19
C LEU A 91 -6.23 -6.91 8.43
N LYS A 92 -5.53 -6.22 9.32
CA LYS A 92 -6.12 -5.72 10.56
C LYS A 92 -5.82 -4.24 10.70
N TRP A 93 -6.79 -3.51 11.26
CA TRP A 93 -6.63 -2.10 11.53
C TRP A 93 -6.33 -1.96 13.01
N GLU A 94 -5.13 -1.48 13.32
CA GLU A 94 -4.62 -1.50 14.69
C GLU A 94 -4.11 -0.14 15.09
N VAL A 95 -4.34 0.24 16.35
CA VAL A 95 -3.85 1.49 16.88
C VAL A 95 -2.32 1.47 16.91
N SER A 96 -1.72 2.53 16.41
CA SER A 96 -0.27 2.67 16.37
C SER A 96 0.09 4.12 16.66
N ARG A 97 1.02 4.67 15.88
CA ARG A 97 1.54 6.01 16.08
C ARG A 97 0.43 7.06 16.22
N GLY A 98 0.50 7.86 17.31
CA GLY A 98 -0.44 8.95 17.52
C GLY A 98 -1.85 8.53 17.87
N GLY A 99 -2.07 7.26 18.17
CA GLY A 99 -3.40 6.76 18.51
C GLY A 99 -4.27 6.45 17.32
N ALA A 100 -3.80 6.67 16.10
CA ALA A 100 -4.57 6.38 14.89
C ALA A 100 -4.44 4.90 14.53
N GLU A 101 -5.45 4.40 13.84
CA GLU A 101 -5.40 3.03 13.32
C GLU A 101 -4.67 2.99 11.99
N PHE A 102 -3.75 2.03 11.87
CA PHE A 102 -3.02 1.78 10.64
C PHE A 102 -3.32 0.38 10.14
N PRO A 103 -3.33 0.17 8.82
CA PRO A 103 -3.55 -1.17 8.30
C PRO A 103 -2.28 -2.01 8.41
N HIS A 104 -2.41 -3.18 9.02
CA HIS A 104 -1.31 -4.13 9.21
C HIS A 104 -1.69 -5.46 8.59
N LEU A 105 -0.82 -6.02 7.74
CA LEU A 105 -1.09 -7.30 7.08
C LEU A 105 -0.31 -8.40 7.76
N TYR A 106 -1.05 -9.35 8.34
CA TYR A 106 -0.48 -10.55 8.93
C TYR A 106 -0.46 -11.63 7.87
N GLY A 107 0.57 -11.60 7.03
CA GLY A 107 0.71 -12.49 5.90
C GLY A 107 1.61 -11.88 4.86
N LYS A 108 1.67 -12.52 3.70
CA LYS A 108 2.51 -12.05 2.61
C LYS A 108 1.73 -11.16 1.67
N LEU A 109 2.42 -10.17 1.11
CA LEU A 109 1.88 -9.33 0.06
C LEU A 109 2.29 -9.92 -1.28
N ASN A 110 1.34 -10.09 -2.18
CA ASN A 110 1.61 -10.60 -3.53
C ASN A 110 1.68 -9.46 -4.52
N ILE A 111 2.51 -9.62 -5.54
CA ILE A 111 2.61 -8.60 -6.60
C ILE A 111 1.23 -8.36 -7.25
N THR A 112 0.38 -9.39 -7.31
CA THR A 112 -0.95 -9.26 -7.89
C THR A 112 -1.91 -8.43 -7.03
N ASP A 113 -1.54 -8.13 -5.77
CA ASP A 113 -2.34 -7.26 -4.90
C ASP A 113 -2.07 -5.78 -5.18
N VAL A 114 -1.00 -5.48 -5.93
CA VAL A 114 -0.59 -4.10 -6.18
C VAL A 114 -1.39 -3.53 -7.35
N GLU A 115 -2.11 -2.45 -7.08
CA GLU A 115 -2.89 -1.77 -8.12
C GLU A 115 -2.01 -0.90 -9.00
N TRP A 116 -1.07 -0.19 -8.39
CA TRP A 116 -0.06 0.58 -9.11
C TRP A 116 1.11 0.85 -8.17
N CYS A 117 2.24 1.17 -8.78
CA CYS A 117 3.45 1.54 -8.03
C CYS A 117 4.20 2.59 -8.83
N LEU A 118 4.52 3.69 -8.18
CA LEU A 118 5.15 4.85 -8.82
C LEU A 118 6.31 5.36 -7.98
N PRO A 119 7.28 6.02 -8.63
CA PRO A 119 8.36 6.65 -7.88
C PRO A 119 7.85 7.66 -6.85
N LEU A 120 8.55 7.72 -5.73
CA LEU A 120 8.27 8.68 -4.66
C LEU A 120 9.49 9.58 -4.53
N PRO A 121 9.59 10.64 -5.35
CA PRO A 121 10.80 11.46 -5.39
C PRO A 121 10.96 12.34 -4.15
N LEU A 122 12.21 12.59 -3.81
CA LEU A 122 12.57 13.53 -2.76
C LEU A 122 12.79 14.90 -3.41
N VAL A 123 11.91 15.84 -3.08
CA VAL A 123 11.94 17.18 -3.66
C VAL A 123 12.09 18.20 -2.55
N LYS A 124 13.20 18.93 -2.58
CA LYS A 124 13.50 19.97 -1.57
C LYS A 124 13.40 19.42 -0.15
N GLY A 125 13.92 18.22 0.03
CA GLY A 125 14.00 17.60 1.35
C GLY A 125 12.75 16.88 1.81
N ARG A 126 11.72 16.81 0.98
CA ARG A 126 10.48 16.14 1.35
C ARG A 126 9.98 15.28 0.19
N HIS A 127 9.34 14.16 0.51
CA HIS A 127 8.83 13.26 -0.51
C HIS A 127 7.56 13.82 -1.14
N GLU A 128 7.49 13.74 -2.48
CA GLU A 128 6.36 14.25 -3.23
C GLU A 128 5.55 13.09 -3.79
N PHE A 129 4.32 12.96 -3.32
CA PHE A 129 3.46 11.84 -3.71
C PHE A 129 2.82 12.10 -5.08
N PRO A 130 2.57 11.04 -5.86
CA PRO A 130 1.98 11.21 -7.19
C PRO A 130 0.55 11.75 -7.11
N GLU A 131 0.10 12.39 -8.20
CA GLU A 131 -1.23 12.98 -8.26
C GLU A 131 -2.33 11.96 -8.01
N LYS A 132 -2.17 10.75 -8.55
CA LYS A 132 -3.19 9.72 -8.38
C LYS A 132 -3.26 9.15 -6.96
N PHE A 133 -2.45 9.69 -6.08
CA PHE A 133 -2.36 9.24 -4.70
C PHE A 133 -3.60 9.57 -3.88
N ILE A 134 -4.36 10.51 -4.28
CA ILE A 134 -5.49 11.02 -3.49
C ILE A 134 -6.52 9.96 -3.15
#